data_2b58778c86083e4174bb6cbef7e71fb3
#
_entry.id   2b58778c86083e4174bb6cbef7e71fb3
#
_cell.length_a   1.000
_cell.length_b   1.000
_cell.length_c   1.000
_cell.angle_alpha   90.00
_cell.angle_beta   90.00
_cell.angle_gamma   90.00
#
_symmetry.space_group_name_H-M   'P 1'
#
loop_
_entity.id
_entity.type
_entity.pdbx_description
1 polymer ?
#
loop_
_entity_poly.entity_id
_entity_poly.type
_entity_poly.pdbx_seq_one_letter_code
_entity_poly.pdbx_strand_id
1 'polypeptide(L)'
;MDKAQPLKNIRILDLSRIWAGPYCTKLMADMGAEVLKMESLRVYDSHRGPVNPARGVVSYPNAEPGEEPWNRNGWFNCLHMSKYGITLELTEKLGRETF
;
A
#
# COMPACT_ATOMS: atom_id res chain seq x y z
N MET A 1 5.91 26.23 12.72
CA MET A 1 6.09 26.46 11.27
C MET A 1 5.29 25.41 10.53
N ASP A 2 4.32 25.81 9.75
CA ASP A 2 3.55 24.88 8.93
C ASP A 2 4.47 24.24 7.88
N LYS A 3 4.47 22.91 7.81
CA LYS A 3 5.21 22.23 6.76
C LYS A 3 4.56 22.56 5.41
N ALA A 4 5.38 22.98 4.45
CA ALA A 4 4.92 23.18 3.10
C ALA A 4 4.34 21.86 2.55
N GLN A 5 3.12 21.90 2.05
CA GLN A 5 2.43 20.77 1.45
C GLN A 5 2.08 21.10 -0.01
N PRO A 6 3.05 21.04 -0.91
CA PRO A 6 2.87 21.48 -2.30
C PRO A 6 1.79 20.70 -3.04
N LEU A 7 1.47 19.47 -2.60
CA LEU A 7 0.46 18.63 -3.22
C LEU A 7 -0.84 18.51 -2.41
N LYS A 8 -1.09 19.41 -1.47
CA LYS A 8 -2.24 19.37 -0.55
C LYS A 8 -3.61 19.18 -1.22
N ASN A 9 -3.79 19.64 -2.45
CA ASN A 9 -5.08 19.56 -3.14
C ASN A 9 -5.08 18.50 -4.26
N ILE A 10 -4.08 17.63 -4.26
CA ILE A 10 -3.97 16.55 -5.25
C ILE A 10 -4.45 15.25 -4.62
N ARG A 11 -5.36 14.57 -5.30
CA ARG A 11 -5.77 13.20 -4.97
C ARG A 11 -5.18 12.25 -6.00
N ILE A 12 -4.56 11.17 -5.54
CA ILE A 12 -3.91 10.15 -6.37
C ILE A 12 -4.56 8.80 -6.09
N LEU A 13 -5.00 8.13 -7.15
CA LEU A 13 -5.40 6.74 -7.10
C LEU A 13 -4.20 5.88 -7.48
N ASP A 14 -3.67 5.16 -6.49
CA ASP A 14 -2.45 4.37 -6.61
C ASP A 14 -2.78 2.90 -6.88
N LEU A 15 -2.61 2.48 -8.13
CA LEU A 15 -2.73 1.09 -8.56
C LEU A 15 -1.36 0.42 -8.69
N SER A 16 -0.28 1.12 -8.35
CA SER A 16 1.08 0.64 -8.52
C SER A 16 1.43 -0.46 -7.53
N ARG A 17 2.39 -1.29 -7.91
CA ARG A 17 2.88 -2.41 -7.12
C ARG A 17 4.42 -2.45 -7.17
N ILE A 18 5.02 -3.21 -6.28
CA ILE A 18 6.44 -3.49 -6.22
C ILE A 18 7.24 -2.28 -5.68
N TRP A 19 8.06 -1.57 -6.46
CA TRP A 19 9.01 -0.58 -5.96
C TRP A 19 8.76 0.85 -6.46
N ALA A 20 8.99 1.10 -7.72
CA ALA A 20 9.08 2.46 -8.27
C ALA A 20 7.77 3.25 -8.15
N GLY A 21 6.65 2.66 -8.52
CA GLY A 21 5.33 3.29 -8.40
C GLY A 21 4.96 3.59 -6.95
N PRO A 22 4.97 2.58 -6.05
CA PRO A 22 4.70 2.81 -4.63
C PRO A 22 5.62 3.82 -3.97
N TYR A 23 6.91 3.85 -4.31
CA TYR A 23 7.86 4.84 -3.79
C TYR A 23 7.52 6.25 -4.29
N CYS A 24 7.21 6.40 -5.57
CA CYS A 24 6.77 7.66 -6.14
C CYS A 24 5.54 8.23 -5.42
N THR A 25 4.49 7.43 -5.28
CA THR A 25 3.25 7.86 -4.62
C THR A 25 3.43 8.07 -3.12
N LYS A 26 4.35 7.35 -2.47
CA LYS A 26 4.76 7.63 -1.09
C LYS A 26 5.35 9.03 -0.96
N LEU A 27 6.30 9.40 -1.82
CA LEU A 27 6.89 10.74 -1.80
C LEU A 27 5.84 11.83 -2.04
N MET A 28 4.88 11.57 -2.93
CA MET A 28 3.77 12.50 -3.15
C MET A 28 2.86 12.62 -1.92
N ALA A 29 2.60 11.53 -1.21
CA ALA A 29 1.86 11.54 0.05
C ALA A 29 2.61 12.36 1.12
N ASP A 30 3.92 12.19 1.22
CA ASP A 30 4.76 12.95 2.15
C ASP A 30 4.75 14.47 1.82
N MET A 31 4.51 14.83 0.56
CA MET A 31 4.33 16.22 0.10
C MET A 31 2.89 16.74 0.24
N GLY A 32 1.99 15.98 0.83
CA GLY A 32 0.63 16.40 1.16
C GLY A 32 -0.46 15.91 0.22
N ALA A 33 -0.16 15.11 -0.81
CA ALA A 33 -1.20 14.49 -1.64
C ALA A 33 -2.02 13.49 -0.83
N GLU A 34 -3.32 13.41 -1.11
CA GLU A 34 -4.18 12.33 -0.63
C GLU A 34 -4.01 11.13 -1.56
N VAL A 35 -3.32 10.10 -1.08
CA VAL A 35 -3.05 8.90 -1.88
C VAL A 35 -3.94 7.75 -1.43
N LEU A 36 -4.75 7.22 -2.35
CA LEU A 36 -5.59 6.05 -2.16
C LEU A 36 -4.92 4.85 -2.82
N LYS A 37 -4.32 3.98 -2.02
CA LYS A 37 -3.77 2.70 -2.47
C LYS A 37 -4.91 1.71 -2.70
N MET A 38 -5.13 1.33 -3.94
CA MET A 38 -6.15 0.36 -4.29
C MET A 38 -5.57 -1.05 -4.41
N GLU A 39 -6.22 -2.00 -3.79
CA GLU A 39 -5.86 -3.43 -3.86
C GLU A 39 -7.08 -4.30 -4.14
N SER A 40 -6.83 -5.45 -4.78
CA SER A 40 -7.79 -6.54 -4.88
C SER A 40 -7.55 -7.56 -3.76
N LEU A 41 -8.59 -8.14 -3.19
CA LEU A 41 -8.46 -9.26 -2.25
C LEU A 41 -8.05 -10.57 -2.95
N ARG A 42 -8.25 -10.65 -4.27
CA ARG A 42 -7.86 -11.83 -5.07
C ARG A 42 -6.38 -11.78 -5.47
N VAL A 43 -5.89 -10.58 -5.75
CA VAL A 43 -4.48 -10.35 -6.16
C VAL A 43 -3.97 -9.11 -5.45
N TYR A 44 -3.54 -9.28 -4.21
CA TYR A 44 -2.95 -8.20 -3.44
C TYR A 44 -1.46 -7.98 -3.74
N ASP A 45 -0.90 -6.91 -3.24
CA ASP A 45 0.50 -6.54 -3.48
C ASP A 45 1.46 -7.62 -2.96
N SER A 46 2.37 -8.07 -3.81
CA SER A 46 3.36 -9.10 -3.47
C SER A 46 4.26 -8.72 -2.29
N HIS A 47 4.46 -7.43 -2.03
CA HIS A 47 5.21 -6.96 -0.88
C HIS A 47 4.50 -7.15 0.47
N ARG A 48 3.22 -7.52 0.46
CA ARG A 48 2.56 -8.00 1.67
C ARG A 48 3.06 -9.38 2.12
N GLY A 49 3.75 -10.09 1.22
CA GLY A 49 4.24 -11.44 1.45
C GLY A 49 3.17 -12.53 1.30
N PRO A 50 3.54 -13.78 1.48
CA PRO A 50 2.60 -14.90 1.39
C PRO A 50 1.63 -14.91 2.57
N VAL A 51 0.47 -15.56 2.40
CA VAL A 51 -0.54 -15.71 3.45
C VAL A 51 0.01 -16.50 4.65
N ASN A 52 0.82 -17.52 4.38
CA ASN A 52 1.46 -18.37 5.40
C ASN A 52 2.98 -18.29 5.27
N PRO A 53 3.62 -17.22 5.73
CA PRO A 53 5.07 -17.09 5.64
C PRO A 53 5.79 -17.98 6.64
N ALA A 54 6.99 -18.41 6.28
CA ALA A 54 7.88 -19.08 7.22
C ALA A 54 8.35 -18.11 8.31
N ARG A 55 8.66 -18.64 9.50
CA ARG A 55 9.34 -17.88 10.55
C ARG A 55 10.79 -17.58 10.15
N GLY A 56 11.36 -16.56 10.74
CA GLY A 56 12.74 -16.16 10.49
C GLY A 56 12.94 -15.27 9.25
N VAL A 57 11.86 -14.88 8.55
CA VAL A 57 11.94 -13.98 7.41
C VAL A 57 12.16 -12.55 7.90
N VAL A 58 13.26 -11.94 7.48
CA VAL A 58 13.71 -10.61 7.97
C VAL A 58 12.83 -9.43 7.55
N SER A 59 11.91 -9.62 6.60
CA SER A 59 10.95 -8.58 6.22
C SER A 59 9.85 -8.35 7.26
N TYR A 60 9.76 -9.20 8.27
CA TYR A 60 8.82 -9.03 9.38
C TYR A 60 9.52 -8.52 10.63
N PRO A 61 8.90 -7.65 11.43
CA PRO A 61 9.44 -7.19 12.70
C PRO A 61 9.80 -8.38 13.60
N ASN A 62 11.02 -8.38 14.13
CA ASN A 62 11.57 -9.48 14.92
C ASN A 62 11.61 -10.84 14.19
N ALA A 63 11.58 -10.85 12.86
CA ALA A 63 11.47 -12.05 12.03
C ALA A 63 10.23 -12.93 12.37
N GLU A 64 9.19 -12.30 12.92
CA GLU A 64 7.92 -12.94 13.31
C GLU A 64 6.76 -12.43 12.45
N PRO A 65 6.13 -13.29 11.64
CA PRO A 65 5.01 -12.91 10.79
C PRO A 65 3.74 -12.48 11.56
N GLY A 66 3.50 -13.06 12.74
CA GLY A 66 2.30 -12.80 13.54
C GLY A 66 1.04 -13.44 12.95
N GLU A 67 -0.12 -13.06 13.48
CA GLU A 67 -1.42 -13.60 13.07
C GLU A 67 -1.92 -13.03 11.74
N GLU A 68 -1.55 -11.79 11.44
CA GLU A 68 -1.90 -11.09 10.19
C GLU A 68 -0.63 -10.68 9.43
N PRO A 69 0.12 -11.64 8.87
CA PRO A 69 1.42 -11.38 8.26
C PRO A 69 1.35 -10.39 7.09
N TRP A 70 0.26 -10.36 6.34
CA TRP A 70 0.02 -9.41 5.26
C TRP A 70 -0.03 -7.93 5.71
N ASN A 71 -0.25 -7.68 6.99
CA ASN A 71 -0.21 -6.35 7.60
C ASN A 71 1.13 -6.03 8.29
N ARG A 72 2.02 -7.01 8.43
CA ARG A 72 3.29 -6.86 9.15
C ARG A 72 4.53 -6.76 8.25
N ASN A 73 4.39 -7.01 6.96
CA ASN A 73 5.55 -7.01 6.07
C ASN A 73 6.15 -5.60 5.96
N GLY A 74 7.42 -5.47 6.34
CA GLY A 74 8.13 -4.18 6.35
C GLY A 74 8.27 -3.55 4.97
N TRP A 75 8.41 -4.36 3.92
CA TRP A 75 8.49 -3.86 2.56
C TRP A 75 7.21 -3.13 2.14
N PHE A 76 6.06 -3.75 2.39
CA PHE A 76 4.78 -3.10 2.12
C PHE A 76 4.60 -1.84 2.96
N ASN A 77 4.83 -1.97 4.26
CA ASN A 77 4.57 -0.87 5.19
C ASN A 77 5.45 0.35 4.91
N CYS A 78 6.73 0.17 4.56
CA CYS A 78 7.61 1.31 4.28
C CYS A 78 7.27 2.05 2.98
N LEU A 79 6.74 1.35 1.96
CA LEU A 79 6.38 1.93 0.68
C LEU A 79 4.98 2.57 0.66
N HIS A 80 4.15 2.23 1.64
CA HIS A 80 2.76 2.69 1.68
C HIS A 80 2.42 3.57 2.89
N MET A 81 3.44 4.11 3.56
CA MET A 81 3.24 5.10 4.63
C MET A 81 2.50 6.33 4.09
N SER A 82 1.65 6.89 4.93
CA SER A 82 0.85 8.08 4.63
C SER A 82 -0.19 7.91 3.52
N LYS A 83 -0.48 6.66 3.10
CA LYS A 83 -1.55 6.35 2.15
C LYS A 83 -2.78 5.80 2.85
N TYR A 84 -3.93 6.00 2.23
CA TYR A 84 -5.17 5.31 2.61
C TYR A 84 -5.32 4.03 1.78
N GLY A 85 -5.72 2.94 2.43
CA GLY A 85 -6.02 1.69 1.74
C GLY A 85 -7.49 1.61 1.33
N ILE A 86 -7.75 1.20 0.10
CA ILE A 86 -9.07 0.82 -0.37
C ILE A 86 -9.01 -0.54 -1.07
N THR A 87 -10.11 -1.28 -1.00
CA THR A 87 -10.23 -2.57 -1.68
C THR A 87 -11.30 -2.47 -2.76
N LEU A 88 -10.93 -2.84 -3.99
CA LEU A 88 -11.84 -2.83 -5.12
C LEU A 88 -11.46 -3.95 -6.09
N GLU A 89 -12.46 -4.74 -6.54
CA GLU A 89 -12.25 -5.85 -7.45
C GLU A 89 -12.68 -5.47 -8.86
N LEU A 90 -11.70 -5.14 -9.71
CA LEU A 90 -11.96 -4.69 -11.09
C LEU A 90 -12.36 -5.81 -12.06
N THR A 91 -12.24 -7.07 -11.67
CA THR A 91 -12.76 -8.19 -12.46
C THR A 91 -14.28 -8.33 -12.34
N GLU A 92 -14.86 -7.77 -11.29
CA GLU A 92 -16.30 -7.72 -11.07
C GLU A 92 -16.93 -6.47 -11.70
N LYS A 93 -18.17 -6.60 -12.20
CA LYS A 93 -18.90 -5.49 -12.83
C LYS A 93 -19.04 -4.30 -11.89
N LEU A 94 -19.51 -4.55 -10.66
CA LEU A 94 -19.70 -3.51 -9.65
C LEU A 94 -18.39 -2.79 -9.31
N GLY A 95 -17.27 -3.53 -9.23
CA GLY A 95 -15.97 -2.95 -9.00
C GLY A 95 -15.56 -1.98 -10.10
N ARG A 96 -15.78 -2.34 -11.37
CA ARG A 96 -15.51 -1.46 -12.51
C ARG A 96 -16.42 -0.23 -12.54
N GLU A 97 -17.69 -0.40 -12.20
CA GLU A 97 -18.65 0.72 -12.16
C GLU A 97 -18.34 1.70 -11.01
N THR A 98 -17.77 1.20 -9.90
CA THR A 98 -17.36 2.04 -8.77
C THR A 98 -16.06 2.79 -9.04
N PHE A 99 -15.16 2.19 -9.82
CA PHE A 99 -13.89 2.78 -10.21
C PHE A 99 -14.09 4.04 -11.09
#